data_a3791bf2c6737dace899ebc7da658110
#
_entry.id   a3791bf2c6737dace899ebc7da658110
#
_cell.length_a   1.000
_cell.length_b   1.000
_cell.length_c   1.000
_cell.angle_alpha   90.00
_cell.angle_beta   90.00
_cell.angle_gamma   90.00
#
_symmetry.space_group_name_H-M   'P 1'
#
loop_
_entity.id
_entity.type
_entity.pdbx_description
1 polymer ?
#
loop_
_entity_poly.entity_id
_entity_poly.type
_entity_poly.pdbx_seq_one_letter_code
_entity_poly.pdbx_strand_id
1 'polypeptide(L)'
;MKLVAPFETSMDRTDVRRILLVQADVDGVIGWAECVAGEAPFYSPETADTAWLMLRDFLWPLIKEKDFSSADQVWDLLARVRGHNMAKGSLEAAVWDAEAKQKGVPLARHIGGVREEIACGVSIGIKESLDELAAAVQKELAAGYQRIKIKIKPGKDLEPVRRLRQDFPRIKLMVDANSAYTLQDWPLLKQLEGFYLMMIEQPLGWDDLYSHVALQKKLDTPICLDECIHTEEQARAAIELGACKIINIKLGRVGGHTVARRIHDLCQRHGIPVWCGGMLESGIGRAHNIALSTLSNFTLAGDVAASKRYWEEDIILPQVTVSPQGTIHVPTAPGIGFEPRLDRIDKLTVRKERLA
;
A
#
# COMPACT_ATOMS: atom_id res chain seq x y z
N MET A 1 9.03 -11.30 10.86
CA MET A 1 8.87 -12.40 9.86
C MET A 1 9.92 -12.23 8.77
N LYS A 2 10.54 -13.33 8.32
CA LYS A 2 11.55 -13.32 7.24
C LYS A 2 10.85 -13.38 5.89
N LEU A 3 11.29 -12.56 4.92
CA LEU A 3 10.82 -12.62 3.54
C LEU A 3 11.36 -13.87 2.84
N VAL A 4 10.58 -14.45 1.91
CA VAL A 4 11.03 -15.58 1.07
C VAL A 4 12.16 -15.18 0.11
N ALA A 5 12.27 -13.90 -0.22
CA ALA A 5 13.38 -13.31 -0.97
C ALA A 5 13.54 -11.84 -0.55
N PRO A 6 14.78 -11.31 -0.57
CA PRO A 6 15.03 -9.90 -0.30
C PRO A 6 14.25 -8.98 -1.25
N PHE A 7 13.78 -7.85 -0.72
CA PHE A 7 13.11 -6.83 -1.52
C PHE A 7 13.92 -5.53 -1.48
N GLU A 8 14.50 -5.16 -2.63
CA GLU A 8 15.33 -3.97 -2.77
C GLU A 8 14.60 -2.88 -3.56
N THR A 9 14.60 -1.67 -3.01
CA THR A 9 14.11 -0.44 -3.64
C THR A 9 15.30 0.47 -4.00
N SER A 10 15.03 1.69 -4.45
CA SER A 10 16.09 2.69 -4.61
C SER A 10 16.70 3.14 -3.27
N MET A 11 16.00 2.95 -2.16
CA MET A 11 16.34 3.52 -0.85
C MET A 11 16.82 2.49 0.17
N ASP A 12 16.30 1.25 0.14
CA ASP A 12 16.54 0.25 1.17
C ASP A 12 16.37 -1.18 0.64
N ARG A 13 16.90 -2.15 1.42
CA ARG A 13 16.74 -3.58 1.22
C ARG A 13 16.15 -4.22 2.46
N THR A 14 15.03 -4.89 2.29
CA THR A 14 14.32 -5.59 3.37
C THR A 14 14.49 -7.11 3.20
N ASP A 15 15.02 -7.78 4.23
CA ASP A 15 15.12 -9.24 4.34
C ASP A 15 14.19 -9.79 5.42
N VAL A 16 13.95 -9.00 6.47
CA VAL A 16 13.10 -9.33 7.62
C VAL A 16 12.20 -8.15 7.93
N ARG A 17 10.94 -8.41 8.25
CA ARG A 17 10.00 -7.39 8.73
C ARG A 17 9.64 -7.66 10.19
N ARG A 18 9.81 -6.65 11.05
CA ARG A 18 9.11 -6.56 12.33
C ARG A 18 7.73 -5.95 12.06
N ILE A 19 6.70 -6.70 12.35
CA ILE A 19 5.31 -6.34 12.07
C ILE A 19 4.66 -5.94 13.37
N LEU A 20 4.08 -4.74 13.41
CA LEU A 20 3.31 -4.27 14.56
C LEU A 20 1.83 -4.55 14.29
N LEU A 21 1.24 -5.44 15.08
CA LEU A 21 -0.19 -5.75 15.01
C LEU A 21 -0.95 -4.99 16.08
N VAL A 22 -2.14 -4.53 15.76
CA VAL A 22 -3.09 -3.89 16.66
C VAL A 22 -4.32 -4.78 16.79
N GLN A 23 -4.68 -5.10 18.02
CA GLN A 23 -5.99 -5.64 18.40
C GLN A 23 -6.78 -4.54 19.08
N ALA A 24 -7.96 -4.21 18.59
CA ALA A 24 -8.90 -3.32 19.24
C ALA A 24 -10.09 -4.15 19.75
N ASP A 25 -10.35 -4.10 21.06
CA ASP A 25 -11.56 -4.62 21.66
C ASP A 25 -12.61 -3.50 21.67
N VAL A 26 -13.65 -3.66 20.87
CA VAL A 26 -14.76 -2.71 20.74
C VAL A 26 -16.02 -3.44 21.20
N ASP A 27 -16.46 -3.16 22.42
CA ASP A 27 -17.64 -3.78 23.04
C ASP A 27 -17.61 -5.32 22.98
N GLY A 28 -16.44 -5.91 23.27
CA GLY A 28 -16.24 -7.36 23.28
C GLY A 28 -15.97 -8.00 21.91
N VAL A 29 -15.91 -7.21 20.84
CA VAL A 29 -15.58 -7.68 19.50
C VAL A 29 -14.16 -7.25 19.13
N ILE A 30 -13.31 -8.22 18.78
CA ILE A 30 -11.90 -7.99 18.46
C ILE A 30 -11.72 -7.68 16.99
N GLY A 31 -11.26 -6.45 16.70
CA GLY A 31 -10.76 -6.07 15.39
C GLY A 31 -9.24 -6.17 15.31
N TRP A 32 -8.72 -6.46 14.12
CA TRP A 32 -7.32 -6.62 13.83
C TRP A 32 -6.85 -5.68 12.72
N ALA A 33 -5.65 -5.11 12.90
CA ALA A 33 -4.96 -4.40 11.84
C ALA A 33 -3.44 -4.50 11.99
N GLU A 34 -2.73 -4.06 10.97
CA GLU A 34 -1.28 -3.98 10.90
C GLU A 34 -0.83 -2.53 10.71
N CYS A 35 0.13 -2.10 11.54
CA CYS A 35 0.90 -0.89 11.28
C CYS A 35 2.06 -1.22 10.34
N VAL A 36 2.08 -0.60 9.18
CA VAL A 36 3.04 -0.90 8.10
C VAL A 36 4.35 -0.12 8.19
N ALA A 37 4.58 0.61 9.30
CA ALA A 37 5.83 1.32 9.53
C ALA A 37 7.04 0.37 9.46
N GLY A 38 8.12 0.84 8.84
CA GLY A 38 9.34 0.07 8.63
C GLY A 38 10.24 0.01 9.86
N GLU A 39 11.41 -0.63 9.71
CA GLU A 39 12.47 -0.60 10.74
C GLU A 39 13.20 0.76 10.75
N ALA A 40 13.41 1.33 9.57
CA ALA A 40 14.12 2.59 9.38
C ALA A 40 13.22 3.64 8.71
N PRO A 41 13.48 4.94 8.96
CA PRO A 41 12.64 6.03 8.45
C PRO A 41 13.04 6.44 7.02
N PHE A 42 13.22 5.48 6.11
CA PHE A 42 13.65 5.78 4.74
C PHE A 42 12.48 5.98 3.78
N TYR A 43 11.41 5.20 3.94
CA TYR A 43 10.18 5.39 3.16
C TYR A 43 9.27 6.48 3.76
N SER A 44 9.19 6.53 5.09
CA SER A 44 8.31 7.40 5.88
C SER A 44 9.06 7.81 7.16
N PRO A 45 8.75 8.96 7.78
CA PRO A 45 9.30 9.32 9.07
C PRO A 45 8.98 8.34 10.19
N GLU A 46 7.97 7.49 10.01
CA GLU A 46 7.53 6.52 11.01
C GLU A 46 8.35 5.23 10.95
N THR A 47 8.69 4.71 12.12
CA THR A 47 9.26 3.37 12.31
C THR A 47 8.35 2.52 13.19
N ALA A 48 8.56 1.21 13.25
CA ALA A 48 7.81 0.32 14.14
C ALA A 48 7.89 0.80 15.60
N ASP A 49 9.05 1.29 16.06
CA ASP A 49 9.23 1.78 17.43
C ASP A 49 8.53 3.12 17.68
N THR A 50 8.63 4.07 16.74
CA THR A 50 7.90 5.34 16.88
C THR A 50 6.40 5.12 16.81
N ALA A 51 5.92 4.22 15.96
CA ALA A 51 4.50 3.85 15.90
C ALA A 51 4.00 3.21 17.20
N TRP A 52 4.81 2.31 17.81
CA TRP A 52 4.50 1.73 19.10
C TRP A 52 4.35 2.80 20.18
N LEU A 53 5.32 3.71 20.29
CA LEU A 53 5.28 4.83 21.25
C LEU A 53 4.04 5.70 21.01
N MET A 54 3.77 6.05 19.77
CA MET A 54 2.62 6.88 19.41
C MET A 54 1.29 6.21 19.78
N LEU A 55 1.14 4.93 19.47
CA LEU A 55 -0.06 4.17 19.82
C LEU A 55 -0.28 4.16 21.34
N ARG A 56 0.77 3.86 22.12
CA ARG A 56 0.68 3.70 23.57
C ARG A 56 0.45 5.04 24.29
N ASP A 57 1.27 6.06 23.98
CA ASP A 57 1.39 7.25 24.82
C ASP A 57 0.51 8.41 24.35
N PHE A 58 0.09 8.40 23.07
CA PHE A 58 -0.61 9.54 22.48
C PHE A 58 -1.94 9.17 21.80
N LEU A 59 -2.02 8.08 21.05
CA LEU A 59 -3.23 7.78 20.28
C LEU A 59 -4.28 7.05 21.11
N TRP A 60 -3.88 5.99 21.84
CA TRP A 60 -4.78 5.27 22.72
C TRP A 60 -5.43 6.16 23.77
N PRO A 61 -4.70 7.04 24.51
CA PRO A 61 -5.31 7.94 25.49
C PRO A 61 -6.37 8.91 24.90
N LEU A 62 -6.37 9.14 23.60
CA LEU A 62 -7.37 10.00 22.94
C LEU A 62 -8.70 9.30 22.72
N ILE A 63 -8.73 7.96 22.67
CA ILE A 63 -9.93 7.20 22.30
C ILE A 63 -10.43 6.26 23.39
N LYS A 64 -9.60 5.86 24.35
CA LYS A 64 -9.90 4.81 25.34
C LYS A 64 -11.17 5.01 26.17
N GLU A 65 -11.57 6.27 26.39
CA GLU A 65 -12.75 6.65 27.19
C GLU A 65 -13.75 7.47 26.37
N LYS A 66 -13.71 7.31 25.04
CA LYS A 66 -14.59 8.07 24.15
C LYS A 66 -15.63 7.14 23.56
N ASP A 67 -16.88 7.59 23.62
CA ASP A 67 -17.94 6.99 22.84
C ASP A 67 -17.80 7.43 21.40
N PHE A 68 -17.89 6.50 20.48
CA PHE A 68 -17.98 6.73 19.05
C PHE A 68 -18.98 5.76 18.43
N SER A 69 -19.80 6.26 17.52
CA SER A 69 -20.87 5.48 16.90
C SER A 69 -20.44 4.84 15.56
N SER A 70 -19.25 5.17 15.07
CA SER A 70 -18.68 4.62 13.84
C SER A 70 -17.16 4.73 13.83
N ALA A 71 -16.52 3.86 13.08
CA ALA A 71 -15.06 3.86 12.93
C ALA A 71 -14.51 5.16 12.28
N ASP A 72 -15.30 5.84 11.44
CA ASP A 72 -14.94 7.16 10.87
C ASP A 72 -14.60 8.19 11.96
N GLN A 73 -15.35 8.17 13.08
CA GLN A 73 -15.16 9.13 14.18
C GLN A 73 -13.83 8.90 14.93
N VAL A 74 -13.27 7.70 14.87
CA VAL A 74 -11.95 7.42 15.45
C VAL A 74 -10.88 8.28 14.77
N TRP A 75 -10.95 8.43 13.45
CA TRP A 75 -10.04 9.32 12.73
C TRP A 75 -10.14 10.76 13.24
N ASP A 76 -11.36 11.27 13.41
CA ASP A 76 -11.58 12.65 13.86
C ASP A 76 -11.00 12.89 15.28
N LEU A 77 -11.12 11.91 16.18
CA LEU A 77 -10.48 11.95 17.51
C LEU A 77 -8.95 11.98 17.42
N LEU A 78 -8.36 11.27 16.44
CA LEU A 78 -6.93 11.16 16.23
C LEU A 78 -6.35 12.31 15.38
N ALA A 79 -7.17 13.07 14.67
CA ALA A 79 -6.74 14.08 13.69
C ALA A 79 -5.89 15.20 14.29
N ARG A 80 -6.06 15.51 15.61
CA ARG A 80 -5.23 16.51 16.32
C ARG A 80 -3.74 16.13 16.41
N VAL A 81 -3.40 14.85 16.28
CA VAL A 81 -2.01 14.37 16.24
C VAL A 81 -1.47 14.59 14.84
N ARG A 82 -0.43 15.40 14.72
CA ARG A 82 0.20 15.69 13.43
C ARG A 82 1.08 14.54 12.97
N GLY A 83 0.98 14.16 11.70
CA GLY A 83 1.72 13.02 11.15
C GLY A 83 1.31 11.67 11.76
N HIS A 84 2.25 10.74 11.84
CA HIS A 84 2.05 9.41 12.42
C HIS A 84 0.85 8.66 11.84
N ASN A 85 0.68 8.76 10.53
CA ASN A 85 -0.48 8.21 9.83
C ASN A 85 -0.51 6.68 9.86
N MET A 86 0.65 6.01 9.83
CA MET A 86 0.71 4.55 9.89
C MET A 86 0.26 4.03 11.25
N ALA A 87 0.65 4.71 12.34
CA ALA A 87 0.17 4.40 13.68
C ALA A 87 -1.34 4.67 13.82
N LYS A 88 -1.81 5.86 13.39
CA LYS A 88 -3.24 6.21 13.39
C LYS A 88 -4.06 5.22 12.57
N GLY A 89 -3.60 4.93 11.36
CA GLY A 89 -4.29 4.05 10.43
C GLY A 89 -4.41 2.61 10.93
N SER A 90 -3.42 2.11 11.68
CA SER A 90 -3.52 0.77 12.27
C SER A 90 -4.57 0.70 13.38
N LEU A 91 -4.67 1.73 14.20
CA LEU A 91 -5.68 1.80 15.26
C LEU A 91 -7.09 1.94 14.66
N GLU A 92 -7.26 2.86 13.73
CA GLU A 92 -8.52 3.11 13.04
C GLU A 92 -8.98 1.88 12.24
N ALA A 93 -8.08 1.23 11.49
CA ALA A 93 -8.41 0.05 10.71
C ALA A 93 -8.83 -1.15 11.59
N ALA A 94 -8.24 -1.30 12.79
CA ALA A 94 -8.69 -2.32 13.73
C ALA A 94 -10.13 -2.05 14.21
N VAL A 95 -10.50 -0.80 14.42
CA VAL A 95 -11.89 -0.45 14.77
C VAL A 95 -12.84 -0.70 13.59
N TRP A 96 -12.45 -0.40 12.35
CA TRP A 96 -13.23 -0.74 11.14
C TRP A 96 -13.50 -2.24 11.03
N ASP A 97 -12.49 -3.08 11.33
CA ASP A 97 -12.67 -4.54 11.34
C ASP A 97 -13.65 -4.99 12.43
N ALA A 98 -13.50 -4.45 13.67
CA ALA A 98 -14.42 -4.75 14.75
C ALA A 98 -15.86 -4.34 14.43
N GLU A 99 -16.09 -3.13 13.91
CA GLU A 99 -17.41 -2.63 13.53
C GLU A 99 -18.05 -3.48 12.42
N ALA A 100 -17.28 -3.89 11.41
CA ALA A 100 -17.76 -4.77 10.36
C ALA A 100 -18.19 -6.15 10.91
N LYS A 101 -17.43 -6.69 11.88
CA LYS A 101 -17.78 -7.93 12.60
C LYS A 101 -19.04 -7.78 13.44
N GLN A 102 -19.20 -6.68 14.17
CA GLN A 102 -20.40 -6.39 14.95
C GLN A 102 -21.66 -6.33 14.06
N LYS A 103 -21.53 -5.77 12.86
CA LYS A 103 -22.61 -5.69 11.87
C LYS A 103 -22.81 -7.00 11.08
N GLY A 104 -21.96 -7.99 11.27
CA GLY A 104 -22.04 -9.27 10.56
C GLY A 104 -21.76 -9.17 9.05
N VAL A 105 -21.02 -8.16 8.60
CA VAL A 105 -20.73 -7.91 7.18
C VAL A 105 -19.24 -7.95 6.88
N PRO A 106 -18.84 -8.30 5.64
CA PRO A 106 -17.44 -8.19 5.23
C PRO A 106 -16.97 -6.75 5.26
N LEU A 107 -15.73 -6.51 5.69
CA LEU A 107 -15.11 -5.17 5.71
C LEU A 107 -15.19 -4.49 4.34
N ALA A 108 -14.98 -5.23 3.26
CA ALA A 108 -15.09 -4.71 1.90
C ALA A 108 -16.45 -4.06 1.64
N ARG A 109 -17.54 -4.70 2.05
CA ARG A 109 -18.91 -4.15 1.90
C ARG A 109 -19.15 -2.99 2.87
N HIS A 110 -18.63 -3.12 4.07
CA HIS A 110 -18.78 -2.09 5.10
C HIS A 110 -18.15 -0.75 4.72
N ILE A 111 -17.00 -0.76 4.06
CA ILE A 111 -16.36 0.46 3.55
C ILE A 111 -16.93 0.98 2.22
N GLY A 112 -17.92 0.29 1.63
CA GLY A 112 -18.57 0.69 0.38
C GLY A 112 -18.00 0.03 -0.88
N GLY A 113 -17.30 -1.09 -0.74
CA GLY A 113 -16.75 -1.85 -1.87
C GLY A 113 -17.84 -2.47 -2.74
N VAL A 114 -17.58 -2.46 -4.05
CA VAL A 114 -18.53 -2.90 -5.10
C VAL A 114 -18.07 -4.14 -5.86
N ARG A 115 -16.82 -4.60 -5.66
CA ARG A 115 -16.25 -5.73 -6.37
C ARG A 115 -16.24 -7.00 -5.54
N GLU A 116 -16.31 -8.14 -6.22
CA GLU A 116 -16.16 -9.49 -5.65
C GLU A 116 -14.76 -10.07 -5.89
N GLU A 117 -14.04 -9.45 -6.83
CA GLU A 117 -12.64 -9.75 -7.13
C GLU A 117 -11.86 -8.46 -7.35
N ILE A 118 -10.58 -8.47 -6.99
CA ILE A 118 -9.66 -7.38 -7.26
C ILE A 118 -8.55 -7.83 -8.22
N ALA A 119 -8.18 -6.96 -9.15
CA ALA A 119 -7.07 -7.21 -10.07
C ALA A 119 -5.72 -7.01 -9.38
N CYS A 120 -4.78 -7.91 -9.61
CA CYS A 120 -3.49 -7.93 -8.95
C CYS A 120 -2.36 -7.61 -9.91
N GLY A 121 -1.53 -6.67 -9.51
CA GLY A 121 -0.20 -6.44 -10.02
C GLY A 121 0.85 -6.91 -9.03
N VAL A 122 2.10 -6.85 -9.44
CA VAL A 122 3.23 -7.22 -8.58
C VAL A 122 4.36 -6.22 -8.73
N SER A 123 5.03 -5.94 -7.61
CA SER A 123 6.26 -5.16 -7.56
C SER A 123 7.47 -6.08 -7.50
N ILE A 124 8.44 -5.83 -8.38
CA ILE A 124 9.72 -6.54 -8.44
C ILE A 124 10.81 -5.57 -8.02
N GLY A 125 11.53 -5.92 -6.96
CA GLY A 125 12.68 -5.15 -6.47
C GLY A 125 13.84 -5.16 -7.48
N ILE A 126 14.80 -4.26 -7.28
CA ILE A 126 16.02 -4.18 -8.08
C ILE A 126 16.73 -5.54 -8.10
N LYS A 127 17.19 -5.95 -9.27
CA LYS A 127 17.95 -7.19 -9.48
C LYS A 127 19.40 -6.88 -9.84
N GLU A 128 20.26 -7.84 -9.58
CA GLU A 128 21.70 -7.70 -9.88
C GLU A 128 21.93 -7.70 -11.39
N SER A 129 21.21 -8.55 -12.13
CA SER A 129 21.32 -8.66 -13.58
C SER A 129 20.00 -8.52 -14.32
N LEU A 130 20.07 -8.20 -15.61
CA LEU A 130 18.90 -8.13 -16.50
C LEU A 130 18.25 -9.49 -16.71
N ASP A 131 19.05 -10.57 -16.68
CA ASP A 131 18.53 -11.93 -16.82
C ASP A 131 17.74 -12.35 -15.59
N GLU A 132 18.21 -12.04 -14.39
CA GLU A 132 17.45 -12.25 -13.16
C GLU A 132 16.15 -11.45 -13.16
N LEU A 133 16.18 -10.21 -13.65
CA LEU A 133 14.97 -9.39 -13.77
C LEU A 133 13.98 -10.02 -14.75
N ALA A 134 14.42 -10.42 -15.92
CA ALA A 134 13.58 -11.07 -16.94
C ALA A 134 12.98 -12.38 -16.43
N ALA A 135 13.78 -13.20 -15.75
CA ALA A 135 13.31 -14.45 -15.13
C ALA A 135 12.26 -14.18 -14.02
N ALA A 136 12.48 -13.15 -13.19
CA ALA A 136 11.51 -12.76 -12.18
C ALA A 136 10.18 -12.29 -12.81
N VAL A 137 10.23 -11.47 -13.85
CA VAL A 137 9.04 -11.03 -14.59
C VAL A 137 8.30 -12.22 -15.21
N GLN A 138 9.02 -13.13 -15.87
CA GLN A 138 8.43 -14.34 -16.47
C GLN A 138 7.69 -15.19 -15.41
N LYS A 139 8.30 -15.36 -14.24
CA LYS A 139 7.70 -16.09 -13.10
C LYS A 139 6.39 -15.45 -12.65
N GLU A 140 6.36 -14.13 -12.49
CA GLU A 140 5.18 -13.42 -12.02
C GLU A 140 4.06 -13.38 -13.08
N LEU A 141 4.41 -13.28 -14.37
CA LEU A 141 3.45 -13.41 -15.47
C LEU A 141 2.84 -14.82 -15.51
N ALA A 142 3.64 -15.86 -15.31
CA ALA A 142 3.16 -17.24 -15.23
C ALA A 142 2.26 -17.48 -14.01
N ALA A 143 2.45 -16.71 -12.93
CA ALA A 143 1.58 -16.71 -11.76
C ALA A 143 0.27 -15.93 -11.96
N GLY A 144 0.07 -15.29 -13.13
CA GLY A 144 -1.15 -14.61 -13.53
C GLY A 144 -1.18 -13.10 -13.28
N TYR A 145 -0.17 -12.50 -12.64
CA TYR A 145 -0.20 -11.07 -12.34
C TYR A 145 -0.40 -10.21 -13.59
N GLN A 146 -1.39 -9.31 -13.52
CA GLN A 146 -1.86 -8.53 -14.68
C GLN A 146 -1.01 -7.31 -14.98
N ARG A 147 -0.25 -6.79 -14.02
CA ARG A 147 0.61 -5.62 -14.15
C ARG A 147 1.95 -5.88 -13.46
N ILE A 148 3.03 -5.53 -14.13
CA ILE A 148 4.39 -5.61 -13.61
C ILE A 148 4.90 -4.21 -13.25
N LYS A 149 5.36 -4.04 -12.02
CA LYS A 149 6.09 -2.87 -11.54
C LYS A 149 7.55 -3.25 -11.27
N ILE A 150 8.48 -2.49 -11.81
CA ILE A 150 9.90 -2.65 -11.49
C ILE A 150 10.42 -1.39 -10.80
N LYS A 151 11.36 -1.58 -9.90
CA LYS A 151 12.08 -0.48 -9.25
C LYS A 151 13.18 0.03 -10.15
N ILE A 152 13.31 1.37 -10.25
CA ILE A 152 14.37 2.05 -10.97
C ILE A 152 15.13 3.00 -10.04
N LYS A 153 16.38 3.28 -10.39
CA LYS A 153 17.22 4.32 -9.76
C LYS A 153 18.25 4.80 -10.77
N PRO A 154 18.92 5.95 -10.54
CA PRO A 154 19.99 6.42 -11.42
C PRO A 154 20.99 5.33 -11.76
N GLY A 155 21.23 5.09 -13.05
CA GLY A 155 22.10 4.03 -13.57
C GLY A 155 21.47 2.64 -13.67
N LYS A 156 20.26 2.43 -13.16
CA LYS A 156 19.43 1.22 -13.34
C LYS A 156 18.00 1.60 -13.72
N ASP A 157 17.84 2.22 -14.87
CA ASP A 157 16.56 2.80 -15.35
C ASP A 157 16.22 2.38 -16.79
N LEU A 158 16.85 2.95 -17.80
CA LEU A 158 16.49 2.72 -19.21
C LEU A 158 16.77 1.27 -19.66
N GLU A 159 17.90 0.68 -19.27
CA GLU A 159 18.27 -0.66 -19.70
C GLU A 159 17.34 -1.76 -19.20
N PRO A 160 16.98 -1.81 -17.89
CA PRO A 160 15.99 -2.74 -17.41
C PRO A 160 14.64 -2.64 -18.13
N VAL A 161 14.18 -1.41 -18.37
CA VAL A 161 12.91 -1.18 -19.07
C VAL A 161 13.00 -1.63 -20.53
N ARG A 162 14.09 -1.29 -21.22
CA ARG A 162 14.36 -1.71 -22.62
C ARG A 162 14.36 -3.23 -22.72
N ARG A 163 15.11 -3.92 -21.87
CA ARG A 163 15.18 -5.38 -21.83
C ARG A 163 13.80 -5.99 -21.67
N LEU A 164 13.02 -5.53 -20.68
CA LEU A 164 11.68 -6.07 -20.45
C LEU A 164 10.73 -5.78 -21.61
N ARG A 165 10.84 -4.64 -22.26
CA ARG A 165 9.98 -4.33 -23.42
C ARG A 165 10.33 -5.17 -24.64
N GLN A 166 11.61 -5.56 -24.80
CA GLN A 166 12.05 -6.50 -25.83
C GLN A 166 11.54 -7.91 -25.57
N ASP A 167 11.74 -8.41 -24.34
CA ASP A 167 11.35 -9.79 -23.98
C ASP A 167 9.82 -9.94 -23.86
N PHE A 168 9.12 -8.91 -23.41
CA PHE A 168 7.69 -8.90 -23.11
C PHE A 168 6.99 -7.66 -23.72
N PRO A 169 6.82 -7.58 -25.02
CA PRO A 169 6.42 -6.33 -25.71
C PRO A 169 5.03 -5.81 -25.31
N ARG A 170 4.14 -6.66 -24.82
CA ARG A 170 2.73 -6.31 -24.57
C ARG A 170 2.33 -6.27 -23.09
N ILE A 171 3.26 -6.49 -22.16
CA ILE A 171 2.91 -6.46 -20.74
C ILE A 171 2.51 -5.05 -20.28
N LYS A 172 1.61 -4.99 -19.32
CA LYS A 172 1.32 -3.76 -18.57
C LYS A 172 2.49 -3.49 -17.64
N LEU A 173 3.40 -2.61 -18.06
CA LEU A 173 4.64 -2.28 -17.36
C LEU A 173 4.58 -0.88 -16.78
N MET A 174 5.01 -0.70 -15.55
CA MET A 174 5.27 0.59 -14.91
C MET A 174 6.60 0.57 -14.17
N VAL A 175 7.12 1.73 -13.87
CA VAL A 175 8.34 1.91 -13.07
C VAL A 175 8.05 2.69 -11.81
N ASP A 176 8.83 2.42 -10.76
CA ASP A 176 8.76 3.10 -9.48
C ASP A 176 10.17 3.53 -9.07
N ALA A 177 10.33 4.83 -8.90
CA ALA A 177 11.61 5.45 -8.60
C ALA A 177 11.85 5.65 -7.09
N ASN A 178 10.80 5.57 -6.26
CA ASN A 178 10.88 5.88 -4.83
C ASN A 178 11.72 7.14 -4.54
N SER A 179 11.37 8.25 -5.20
CA SER A 179 12.00 9.57 -5.01
C SER A 179 13.49 9.67 -5.41
N ALA A 180 13.99 8.80 -6.29
CA ALA A 180 15.42 8.71 -6.58
C ALA A 180 15.95 9.78 -7.54
N TYR A 181 15.09 10.58 -8.17
CA TYR A 181 15.47 11.59 -9.16
C TYR A 181 15.17 13.01 -8.69
N THR A 182 15.73 13.96 -9.43
CA THR A 182 15.46 15.40 -9.30
C THR A 182 14.80 15.92 -10.57
N LEU A 183 14.27 17.15 -10.53
CA LEU A 183 13.70 17.76 -11.74
C LEU A 183 14.73 17.92 -12.86
N GLN A 184 16.03 17.98 -12.54
CA GLN A 184 17.10 18.07 -13.55
C GLN A 184 17.22 16.79 -14.41
N ASP A 185 16.76 15.65 -13.88
CA ASP A 185 16.78 14.35 -14.56
C ASP A 185 15.64 14.17 -15.56
N TRP A 186 14.79 15.22 -15.78
CA TRP A 186 13.66 15.11 -16.70
C TRP A 186 14.03 14.63 -18.12
N PRO A 187 15.22 14.95 -18.71
CA PRO A 187 15.57 14.46 -20.05
C PRO A 187 15.79 12.93 -20.07
N LEU A 188 16.26 12.34 -18.96
CA LEU A 188 16.36 10.90 -18.81
C LEU A 188 14.97 10.27 -18.66
N LEU A 189 14.12 10.84 -17.76
CA LEU A 189 12.76 10.35 -17.53
C LEU A 189 11.90 10.46 -18.81
N LYS A 190 12.12 11.47 -19.66
CA LYS A 190 11.47 11.60 -20.97
C LYS A 190 11.80 10.44 -21.91
N GLN A 191 13.00 9.84 -21.82
CA GLN A 191 13.36 8.69 -22.66
C GLN A 191 12.57 7.44 -22.32
N LEU A 192 12.03 7.34 -21.07
CA LEU A 192 11.17 6.24 -20.66
C LEU A 192 9.86 6.17 -21.47
N GLU A 193 9.39 7.28 -22.04
CA GLU A 193 8.16 7.32 -22.83
C GLU A 193 8.23 6.42 -24.07
N GLY A 194 9.42 6.23 -24.65
CA GLY A 194 9.65 5.31 -25.77
C GLY A 194 9.32 3.85 -25.46
N PHE A 195 9.11 3.52 -24.20
CA PHE A 195 8.76 2.17 -23.77
C PHE A 195 7.28 1.97 -23.42
N TYR A 196 6.42 2.97 -23.67
CA TYR A 196 4.98 2.89 -23.45
C TYR A 196 4.60 2.38 -22.05
N LEU A 197 5.15 3.01 -21.02
CA LEU A 197 4.84 2.71 -19.63
C LEU A 197 3.43 3.17 -19.28
N MET A 198 2.77 2.44 -18.38
CA MET A 198 1.48 2.85 -17.83
C MET A 198 1.62 4.13 -16.99
N MET A 199 2.71 4.24 -16.25
CA MET A 199 3.02 5.37 -15.36
C MET A 199 4.47 5.31 -14.89
N ILE A 200 4.97 6.45 -14.41
CA ILE A 200 6.19 6.58 -13.62
C ILE A 200 5.76 6.95 -12.20
N GLU A 201 6.01 6.06 -11.22
CA GLU A 201 5.63 6.26 -9.84
C GLU A 201 6.73 7.01 -9.08
N GLN A 202 6.34 8.05 -8.34
CA GLN A 202 7.13 8.88 -7.44
C GLN A 202 8.55 9.16 -7.93
N PRO A 203 8.73 9.84 -9.07
CA PRO A 203 10.05 10.11 -9.61
C PRO A 203 10.90 11.06 -8.75
N LEU A 204 10.28 12.11 -8.18
CA LEU A 204 10.98 13.16 -7.46
C LEU A 204 10.78 13.05 -5.94
N GLY A 205 11.33 13.99 -5.19
CA GLY A 205 11.31 14.01 -3.72
C GLY A 205 9.96 13.67 -3.09
N TRP A 206 9.99 12.99 -1.97
CA TRP A 206 8.82 12.40 -1.28
C TRP A 206 7.79 13.42 -0.80
N ASP A 207 8.14 14.70 -0.70
CA ASP A 207 7.29 15.83 -0.30
C ASP A 207 7.23 16.95 -1.36
N ASP A 208 7.82 16.74 -2.55
CA ASP A 208 7.98 17.75 -3.59
C ASP A 208 6.83 17.73 -4.62
N LEU A 209 5.65 18.21 -4.25
CA LEU A 209 4.55 18.39 -5.21
C LEU A 209 4.88 19.43 -6.28
N TYR A 210 5.63 20.46 -5.95
CA TYR A 210 5.93 21.58 -6.85
C TYR A 210 6.72 21.12 -8.09
N SER A 211 7.80 20.40 -7.88
CA SER A 211 8.61 19.90 -9.01
C SER A 211 7.87 18.82 -9.82
N HIS A 212 6.99 18.04 -9.20
CA HIS A 212 6.14 17.10 -9.93
C HIS A 212 5.19 17.80 -10.92
N VAL A 213 4.65 18.99 -10.58
CA VAL A 213 3.87 19.81 -11.52
C VAL A 213 4.69 20.17 -12.76
N ALA A 214 5.94 20.62 -12.53
CA ALA A 214 6.84 20.98 -13.64
C ALA A 214 7.24 19.75 -14.48
N LEU A 215 7.43 18.59 -13.85
CA LEU A 215 7.77 17.34 -14.51
C LEU A 215 6.59 16.82 -15.34
N GLN A 216 5.37 16.76 -14.77
CA GLN A 216 4.20 16.23 -15.50
C GLN A 216 3.89 17.06 -16.77
N LYS A 217 4.18 18.37 -16.76
CA LYS A 217 4.07 19.21 -17.97
C LYS A 217 5.06 18.86 -19.08
N LYS A 218 6.17 18.19 -18.74
CA LYS A 218 7.21 17.77 -19.69
C LYS A 218 7.00 16.33 -20.18
N LEU A 219 6.20 15.54 -19.46
CA LEU A 219 5.97 14.11 -19.73
C LEU A 219 4.53 13.87 -20.19
N ASP A 220 4.38 13.09 -21.27
CA ASP A 220 3.08 12.54 -21.68
C ASP A 220 2.71 11.32 -20.82
N THR A 221 3.71 10.50 -20.44
CA THR A 221 3.54 9.39 -19.53
C THR A 221 2.97 9.89 -18.19
N PRO A 222 1.89 9.28 -17.65
CA PRO A 222 1.33 9.66 -16.39
C PRO A 222 2.35 9.55 -15.26
N ILE A 223 2.48 10.59 -14.45
CA ILE A 223 3.11 10.48 -13.12
C ILE A 223 2.07 9.92 -12.15
N CYS A 224 2.48 8.94 -11.36
CA CYS A 224 1.73 8.42 -10.24
C CYS A 224 2.39 8.91 -8.94
N LEU A 225 1.65 9.57 -8.05
CA LEU A 225 2.16 9.96 -6.75
C LEU A 225 1.88 8.87 -5.71
N ASP A 226 2.91 8.58 -4.91
CA ASP A 226 2.92 7.67 -3.78
C ASP A 226 3.31 8.46 -2.51
N GLU A 227 4.59 8.63 -2.24
CA GLU A 227 5.13 9.22 -1.02
C GLU A 227 4.64 10.64 -0.76
N CYS A 228 4.29 11.41 -1.79
CA CYS A 228 3.75 12.78 -1.64
C CYS A 228 2.31 12.83 -1.10
N ILE A 229 1.59 11.72 -1.02
CA ILE A 229 0.16 11.71 -0.68
C ILE A 229 -0.07 11.09 0.69
N HIS A 230 -0.20 11.93 1.71
CA HIS A 230 -0.49 11.52 3.09
C HIS A 230 -1.88 11.95 3.57
N THR A 231 -2.49 12.94 2.92
CA THR A 231 -3.79 13.50 3.32
C THR A 231 -4.67 13.80 2.11
N GLU A 232 -5.97 14.01 2.36
CA GLU A 232 -6.90 14.45 1.31
C GLU A 232 -6.49 15.80 0.72
N GLU A 233 -5.98 16.73 1.55
CA GLU A 233 -5.54 18.05 1.11
C GLU A 233 -4.33 17.96 0.16
N GLN A 234 -3.38 17.06 0.43
CA GLN A 234 -2.24 16.84 -0.48
C GLN A 234 -2.71 16.20 -1.80
N ALA A 235 -3.65 15.26 -1.74
CA ALA A 235 -4.24 14.70 -2.95
C ALA A 235 -4.98 15.78 -3.77
N ARG A 236 -5.76 16.64 -3.11
CA ARG A 236 -6.44 17.78 -3.74
C ARG A 236 -5.44 18.73 -4.40
N ALA A 237 -4.41 19.15 -3.66
CA ALA A 237 -3.38 20.03 -4.20
C ALA A 237 -2.67 19.40 -5.41
N ALA A 238 -2.33 18.10 -5.34
CA ALA A 238 -1.69 17.39 -6.45
C ALA A 238 -2.57 17.38 -7.72
N ILE A 239 -3.88 17.16 -7.56
CA ILE A 239 -4.85 17.14 -8.66
C ILE A 239 -5.04 18.55 -9.25
N GLU A 240 -5.32 19.54 -8.40
CA GLU A 240 -5.61 20.92 -8.83
C GLU A 240 -4.41 21.59 -9.51
N LEU A 241 -3.19 21.29 -9.04
CA LEU A 241 -1.96 21.80 -9.62
C LEU A 241 -1.52 21.00 -10.86
N GLY A 242 -2.08 19.82 -11.10
CA GLY A 242 -1.68 18.94 -12.21
C GLY A 242 -0.33 18.27 -11.99
N ALA A 243 0.00 17.92 -10.74
CA ALA A 243 1.25 17.25 -10.39
C ALA A 243 1.29 15.77 -10.80
N CYS A 244 0.12 15.15 -11.01
CA CYS A 244 0.01 13.75 -11.40
C CYS A 244 -1.27 13.48 -12.20
N LYS A 245 -1.33 12.31 -12.81
CA LYS A 245 -2.53 11.77 -13.48
C LYS A 245 -3.05 10.48 -12.82
N ILE A 246 -2.34 9.97 -11.82
CA ILE A 246 -2.67 8.74 -11.08
C ILE A 246 -2.24 8.94 -9.63
N ILE A 247 -2.98 8.36 -8.68
CA ILE A 247 -2.58 8.32 -7.27
C ILE A 247 -2.55 6.87 -6.79
N ASN A 248 -1.43 6.50 -6.15
CA ASN A 248 -1.30 5.29 -5.36
C ASN A 248 -1.82 5.56 -3.94
N ILE A 249 -2.84 4.83 -3.52
CA ILE A 249 -3.36 4.91 -2.14
C ILE A 249 -2.79 3.72 -1.35
N LYS A 250 -2.01 4.01 -0.31
CA LYS A 250 -1.56 3.01 0.68
C LYS A 250 -2.27 3.28 2.00
N LEU A 251 -3.05 2.32 2.47
CA LEU A 251 -3.90 2.46 3.64
C LEU A 251 -3.17 3.07 4.85
N GLY A 252 -2.04 2.49 5.21
CA GLY A 252 -1.28 2.96 6.38
C GLY A 252 -0.70 4.36 6.17
N ARG A 253 -0.13 4.65 4.99
CA ARG A 253 0.48 5.95 4.69
C ARG A 253 -0.52 7.09 4.80
N VAL A 254 -1.76 6.90 4.38
CA VAL A 254 -2.78 7.95 4.42
C VAL A 254 -3.54 8.01 5.74
N GLY A 255 -3.40 7.00 6.62
CA GLY A 255 -3.96 7.03 7.96
C GLY A 255 -5.22 6.20 8.19
N GLY A 256 -5.49 5.22 7.33
CA GLY A 256 -6.60 4.28 7.51
C GLY A 256 -7.69 4.39 6.44
N HIS A 257 -8.81 3.66 6.66
CA HIS A 257 -9.91 3.56 5.71
C HIS A 257 -10.65 4.88 5.50
N THR A 258 -10.84 5.66 6.54
CA THR A 258 -11.58 6.93 6.45
C THR A 258 -10.89 7.90 5.49
N VAL A 259 -9.59 8.13 5.64
CA VAL A 259 -8.85 9.03 4.74
C VAL A 259 -8.67 8.40 3.35
N ALA A 260 -8.39 7.09 3.27
CA ALA A 260 -8.28 6.40 1.99
C ALA A 260 -9.57 6.52 1.15
N ARG A 261 -10.74 6.41 1.77
CA ARG A 261 -12.06 6.63 1.12
C ARG A 261 -12.23 8.08 0.68
N ARG A 262 -11.89 9.06 1.53
CA ARG A 262 -11.95 10.49 1.17
C ARG A 262 -11.07 10.81 -0.06
N ILE A 263 -9.84 10.28 -0.09
CA ILE A 263 -8.95 10.44 -1.25
C ILE A 263 -9.51 9.73 -2.49
N HIS A 264 -10.02 8.49 -2.34
CA HIS A 264 -10.66 7.74 -3.42
C HIS A 264 -11.82 8.54 -4.03
N ASP A 265 -12.73 9.07 -3.21
CA ASP A 265 -13.90 9.82 -3.67
C ASP A 265 -13.51 11.15 -4.33
N LEU A 266 -12.47 11.81 -3.80
CA LEU A 266 -11.90 13.00 -4.42
C LEU A 266 -11.35 12.67 -5.81
N CYS A 267 -10.52 11.64 -5.93
CA CYS A 267 -9.94 11.21 -7.20
C CYS A 267 -11.04 10.81 -8.20
N GLN A 268 -12.08 10.12 -7.75
CA GLN A 268 -13.20 9.72 -8.61
C GLN A 268 -13.92 10.94 -9.19
N ARG A 269 -14.21 11.96 -8.38
CA ARG A 269 -14.83 13.21 -8.85
C ARG A 269 -14.00 13.94 -9.90
N HIS A 270 -12.69 13.83 -9.83
CA HIS A 270 -11.75 14.48 -10.78
C HIS A 270 -11.29 13.57 -11.92
N GLY A 271 -11.82 12.34 -12.04
CA GLY A 271 -11.43 11.39 -13.08
C GLY A 271 -9.97 10.90 -12.98
N ILE A 272 -9.38 10.96 -11.79
CA ILE A 272 -8.03 10.46 -11.52
C ILE A 272 -8.13 9.00 -11.06
N PRO A 273 -7.64 8.03 -11.86
CA PRO A 273 -7.65 6.63 -11.47
C PRO A 273 -6.72 6.39 -10.27
N VAL A 274 -7.09 5.43 -9.42
CA VAL A 274 -6.28 5.03 -8.27
C VAL A 274 -6.01 3.54 -8.25
N TRP A 275 -5.01 3.14 -7.50
CA TRP A 275 -4.68 1.75 -7.18
C TRP A 275 -4.12 1.62 -5.77
N CYS A 276 -4.18 0.42 -5.21
CA CYS A 276 -3.71 0.13 -3.86
C CYS A 276 -2.26 -0.34 -3.88
N GLY A 277 -1.36 0.44 -3.29
CA GLY A 277 0.03 0.06 -3.11
C GLY A 277 0.22 -0.87 -1.91
N GLY A 278 1.31 -1.64 -1.92
CA GLY A 278 1.70 -2.55 -0.85
C GLY A 278 2.90 -2.04 -0.04
N MET A 279 2.98 -2.51 1.22
CA MET A 279 4.06 -2.22 2.17
C MET A 279 4.68 -3.51 2.74
N LEU A 280 4.69 -4.61 1.97
CA LEU A 280 5.11 -5.94 2.41
C LEU A 280 4.32 -6.43 3.63
N GLU A 281 3.02 -6.25 3.59
CA GLU A 281 2.12 -6.60 4.69
C GLU A 281 2.07 -8.11 4.95
N SER A 282 1.79 -8.47 6.18
CA SER A 282 1.25 -9.79 6.52
C SER A 282 -0.17 -9.96 5.98
N GLY A 283 -0.72 -11.14 6.16
CA GLY A 283 -2.10 -11.40 5.75
C GLY A 283 -3.14 -10.47 6.37
N ILE A 284 -2.89 -9.99 7.60
CA ILE A 284 -3.79 -9.04 8.29
C ILE A 284 -3.82 -7.70 7.55
N GLY A 285 -2.67 -7.07 7.33
CA GLY A 285 -2.63 -5.80 6.58
C GLY A 285 -3.09 -5.96 5.14
N ARG A 286 -2.76 -7.11 4.51
CA ARG A 286 -3.21 -7.42 3.14
C ARG A 286 -4.72 -7.57 3.03
N ALA A 287 -5.40 -8.11 4.05
CA ALA A 287 -6.85 -8.21 4.08
C ALA A 287 -7.53 -6.83 4.01
N HIS A 288 -6.98 -5.84 4.71
CA HIS A 288 -7.43 -4.45 4.60
C HIS A 288 -7.20 -3.87 3.20
N ASN A 289 -6.07 -4.17 2.57
CA ASN A 289 -5.78 -3.73 1.19
C ASN A 289 -6.72 -4.39 0.18
N ILE A 290 -7.08 -5.67 0.38
CA ILE A 290 -8.11 -6.35 -0.44
C ILE A 290 -9.43 -5.60 -0.31
N ALA A 291 -9.88 -5.33 0.92
CA ALA A 291 -11.13 -4.60 1.14
C ALA A 291 -11.10 -3.22 0.48
N LEU A 292 -10.03 -2.43 0.67
CA LEU A 292 -9.87 -1.10 0.07
C LEU A 292 -9.94 -1.14 -1.45
N SER A 293 -9.29 -2.13 -2.08
CA SER A 293 -9.24 -2.29 -3.54
C SER A 293 -10.59 -2.59 -4.18
N THR A 294 -11.63 -2.88 -3.39
CA THR A 294 -13.00 -3.11 -3.88
C THR A 294 -13.77 -1.83 -4.19
N LEU A 295 -13.30 -0.67 -3.74
CA LEU A 295 -13.95 0.61 -4.03
C LEU A 295 -13.91 0.93 -5.54
N SER A 296 -14.93 1.65 -6.02
CA SER A 296 -15.23 1.79 -7.45
C SER A 296 -14.11 2.38 -8.29
N ASN A 297 -13.35 3.34 -7.78
CA ASN A 297 -12.28 4.03 -8.54
C ASN A 297 -10.91 3.34 -8.45
N PHE A 298 -10.77 2.23 -7.72
CA PHE A 298 -9.57 1.37 -7.81
C PHE A 298 -9.60 0.59 -9.13
N THR A 299 -9.35 1.30 -10.23
CA THR A 299 -9.50 0.78 -11.60
C THR A 299 -8.23 0.17 -12.16
N LEU A 300 -7.10 0.37 -11.50
CA LEU A 300 -5.81 -0.18 -11.88
C LEU A 300 -5.43 -1.33 -10.94
N ALA A 301 -4.73 -2.36 -11.47
CA ALA A 301 -4.27 -3.48 -10.69
C ALA A 301 -3.31 -3.03 -9.56
N GLY A 302 -3.65 -3.36 -8.31
CA GLY A 302 -2.88 -3.00 -7.12
C GLY A 302 -1.68 -3.89 -6.86
N ASP A 303 -0.83 -3.49 -5.90
CA ASP A 303 0.27 -4.32 -5.36
C ASP A 303 -0.23 -5.26 -4.26
N VAL A 304 -1.41 -5.85 -4.44
CA VAL A 304 -1.97 -6.85 -3.53
C VAL A 304 -1.64 -8.24 -4.08
N ALA A 305 -0.72 -8.93 -3.42
CA ALA A 305 -0.15 -10.17 -3.92
C ALA A 305 -0.54 -11.38 -3.05
N ALA A 306 -0.31 -12.61 -3.53
CA ALA A 306 -0.48 -13.82 -2.75
C ALA A 306 0.43 -13.82 -1.50
N SER A 307 -0.02 -14.44 -0.40
CA SER A 307 0.77 -14.57 0.84
C SER A 307 2.16 -15.14 0.58
N LYS A 308 2.24 -16.20 -0.21
CA LYS A 308 3.50 -16.89 -0.59
C LYS A 308 4.48 -16.03 -1.40
N ARG A 309 4.06 -14.85 -1.85
CA ARG A 309 4.95 -13.91 -2.51
C ARG A 309 6.00 -13.34 -1.55
N TYR A 310 5.62 -13.17 -0.30
CA TYR A 310 6.45 -12.58 0.74
C TYR A 310 6.77 -13.52 1.89
N TRP A 311 5.84 -14.43 2.23
CA TRP A 311 5.91 -15.27 3.41
C TRP A 311 5.86 -16.75 3.03
N GLU A 312 6.77 -17.55 3.57
CA GLU A 312 6.69 -19.00 3.46
C GLU A 312 5.40 -19.50 4.10
N GLU A 313 5.07 -18.93 5.25
CA GLU A 313 3.84 -19.17 5.98
C GLU A 313 3.33 -17.84 6.56
N ASP A 314 2.08 -17.50 6.25
CA ASP A 314 1.43 -16.27 6.73
C ASP A 314 0.80 -16.48 8.12
N ILE A 315 0.33 -15.38 8.72
CA ILE A 315 -0.31 -15.33 10.05
C ILE A 315 -1.84 -15.32 9.99
N ILE A 316 -2.41 -15.62 8.84
CA ILE A 316 -3.87 -15.76 8.63
C ILE A 316 -4.23 -17.08 7.99
N LEU A 317 -5.51 -17.48 8.11
CA LEU A 317 -6.13 -18.58 7.38
C LEU A 317 -7.49 -18.13 6.78
N PRO A 318 -7.79 -18.60 5.53
CA PRO A 318 -6.85 -19.20 4.60
C PRO A 318 -5.77 -18.19 4.17
N GLN A 319 -4.65 -18.66 3.62
CA GLN A 319 -3.67 -17.74 3.04
C GLN A 319 -4.24 -17.09 1.77
N VAL A 320 -3.88 -15.84 1.53
CA VAL A 320 -4.27 -15.14 0.29
C VAL A 320 -3.62 -15.78 -0.92
N THR A 321 -4.42 -16.10 -1.93
CA THR A 321 -3.98 -16.66 -3.20
C THR A 321 -4.40 -15.76 -4.36
N VAL A 322 -3.61 -15.78 -5.43
CA VAL A 322 -3.93 -15.12 -6.70
C VAL A 322 -4.36 -16.19 -7.70
N SER A 323 -5.47 -15.96 -8.39
CA SER A 323 -5.98 -16.84 -9.44
C SER A 323 -5.08 -16.83 -10.68
N PRO A 324 -5.17 -17.83 -11.57
CA PRO A 324 -4.46 -17.81 -12.85
C PRO A 324 -4.79 -16.59 -13.72
N GLN A 325 -5.93 -15.93 -13.49
CA GLN A 325 -6.36 -14.71 -14.17
C GLN A 325 -5.81 -13.44 -13.53
N GLY A 326 -5.04 -13.58 -12.43
CA GLY A 326 -4.42 -12.45 -11.71
C GLY A 326 -5.41 -11.67 -10.86
N THR A 327 -6.36 -12.36 -10.24
CA THR A 327 -7.33 -11.77 -9.33
C THR A 327 -7.25 -12.40 -7.93
N ILE A 328 -7.72 -11.67 -6.93
CA ILE A 328 -7.98 -12.18 -5.58
C ILE A 328 -9.47 -12.07 -5.32
N HIS A 329 -10.09 -13.16 -4.89
CA HIS A 329 -11.47 -13.16 -4.40
C HIS A 329 -11.56 -12.36 -3.11
N VAL A 330 -12.57 -11.49 -3.03
CA VAL A 330 -12.85 -10.69 -1.84
C VAL A 330 -13.51 -11.59 -0.80
N PRO A 331 -13.00 -11.63 0.44
CA PRO A 331 -13.62 -12.42 1.50
C PRO A 331 -15.07 -12.02 1.78
N THR A 332 -15.91 -13.01 2.04
CA THR A 332 -17.34 -12.81 2.33
C THR A 332 -17.68 -12.95 3.81
N ALA A 333 -16.77 -13.45 4.64
CA ALA A 333 -16.97 -13.53 6.08
C ALA A 333 -16.89 -12.12 6.73
N PRO A 334 -17.52 -11.92 7.90
CA PRO A 334 -17.50 -10.63 8.60
C PRO A 334 -16.10 -10.10 8.90
N GLY A 335 -15.95 -8.78 8.96
CA GLY A 335 -14.67 -8.12 9.18
C GLY A 335 -13.72 -8.30 8.01
N ILE A 336 -12.43 -8.45 8.31
CA ILE A 336 -11.38 -8.69 7.30
C ILE A 336 -11.56 -10.03 6.55
N GLY A 337 -12.43 -10.91 7.06
CA GLY A 337 -12.81 -12.16 6.40
C GLY A 337 -11.76 -13.27 6.43
N PHE A 338 -10.71 -13.11 7.23
CA PHE A 338 -9.66 -14.10 7.48
C PHE A 338 -9.50 -14.33 8.98
N GLU A 339 -9.09 -15.56 9.34
CA GLU A 339 -8.83 -15.92 10.73
C GLU A 339 -7.35 -15.70 11.08
N PRO A 340 -7.01 -14.82 12.07
CA PRO A 340 -5.65 -14.70 12.56
C PRO A 340 -5.17 -16.00 13.23
N ARG A 341 -3.99 -16.45 12.89
CA ARG A 341 -3.35 -17.63 13.48
C ARG A 341 -2.68 -17.26 14.79
N LEU A 342 -3.46 -17.29 15.86
CA LEU A 342 -3.00 -16.89 17.20
C LEU A 342 -1.79 -17.69 17.66
N ASP A 343 -1.76 -19.01 17.40
CA ASP A 343 -0.64 -19.91 17.70
C ASP A 343 0.67 -19.42 17.07
N ARG A 344 0.59 -18.99 15.82
CA ARG A 344 1.73 -18.50 15.07
C ARG A 344 2.11 -17.07 15.47
N ILE A 345 1.13 -16.23 15.68
CA ILE A 345 1.34 -14.84 16.14
C ILE A 345 2.06 -14.87 17.49
N ASP A 346 1.58 -15.67 18.46
CA ASP A 346 2.21 -15.77 19.78
C ASP A 346 3.64 -16.29 19.69
N LYS A 347 3.91 -17.30 18.85
CA LYS A 347 5.25 -17.85 18.62
C LYS A 347 6.23 -16.82 18.04
N LEU A 348 5.75 -15.92 17.20
CA LEU A 348 6.55 -14.89 16.53
C LEU A 348 6.63 -13.58 17.32
N THR A 349 5.81 -13.43 18.37
CA THR A 349 5.71 -12.20 19.16
C THR A 349 6.97 -11.98 19.99
N VAL A 350 7.63 -10.86 19.77
CA VAL A 350 8.81 -10.43 20.53
C VAL A 350 8.49 -9.38 21.60
N ARG A 351 7.33 -8.71 21.45
CA ARG A 351 6.85 -7.71 22.40
C ARG A 351 5.32 -7.66 22.33
N LYS A 352 4.66 -7.60 23.48
CA LYS A 352 3.19 -7.46 23.61
C LYS A 352 2.87 -6.57 24.79
N GLU A 353 1.90 -5.69 24.62
CA GLU A 353 1.42 -4.81 25.68
C GLU A 353 -0.10 -4.68 25.55
N ARG A 354 -0.80 -4.74 26.68
CA ARG A 354 -2.23 -4.43 26.75
C ARG A 354 -2.38 -3.01 27.29
N LEU A 355 -3.00 -2.16 26.50
CA LEU A 355 -3.31 -0.79 26.89
C LEU A 355 -4.72 -0.76 27.50
N ALA A 356 -4.82 -0.33 28.76
CA ALA A 356 -6.07 -0.25 29.52
C ALA A 356 -6.61 1.19 29.56
#